data_1e64d4fc9574554a0cacfe4a0c1acc65
#
_entry.id   1e64d4fc9574554a0cacfe4a0c1acc65
#
_cell.length_a   1.000
_cell.length_b   1.000
_cell.length_c   1.000
_cell.angle_alpha   90.00
_cell.angle_beta   90.00
_cell.angle_gamma   90.00
#
_symmetry.space_group_name_H-M   'P 1'
#
loop_
_entity.id
_entity.type
_entity.pdbx_description
1 polymer ?
#
loop_
_entity_poly.entity_id
_entity_poly.type
_entity_poly.pdbx_seq_one_letter_code
_entity_poly.pdbx_strand_id
1 'polypeptide(L)'
;MTNETIASQLAHRTIRAYKDQPLTEAEVTTLMDVARHTATSSFLQSCTILHITDPKVREAIGAASGQPYVGGTKGDLFIFVADLYRNSRIRAEQGVSSEALSSINLFLTALEDALLAAQNVVVAAESMGLGTVYLGSILADPRPVVKALELPELTFPVVGLLVGHADQDPGQKPRMPLSVVTAKNTYPRVESYTETLADYDREVTEYYDLRSGSRLESFTHLVATNIGVGGAHVSPIMEVLHEQGLCLR
;
A
#
# COMPACT_ATOMS: atom_id res chain seq x y z
N MET A 1 -4.36 -18.19 21.31
CA MET A 1 -3.00 -17.77 21.70
C MET A 1 -2.77 -16.39 21.15
N THR A 2 -2.39 -15.44 21.99
CA THR A 2 -1.99 -14.08 21.60
C THR A 2 -0.61 -13.81 22.19
N ASN A 3 0.24 -13.16 21.41
CA ASN A 3 1.49 -12.57 21.85
C ASN A 3 1.50 -11.10 21.43
N GLU A 4 2.52 -10.34 21.80
CA GLU A 4 2.60 -8.90 21.52
C GLU A 4 2.49 -8.57 20.02
N THR A 5 3.12 -9.35 19.16
CA THR A 5 3.04 -9.17 17.70
C THR A 5 1.61 -9.35 17.19
N ILE A 6 0.94 -10.44 17.60
CA ILE A 6 -0.45 -10.71 17.21
C ILE A 6 -1.37 -9.63 17.75
N ALA A 7 -1.16 -9.20 19.00
CA ALA A 7 -1.95 -8.14 19.62
C ALA A 7 -1.81 -6.82 18.87
N SER A 8 -0.59 -6.43 18.47
CA SER A 8 -0.33 -5.25 17.65
C SER A 8 -1.04 -5.33 16.30
N GLN A 9 -0.91 -6.45 15.58
CA GLN A 9 -1.56 -6.64 14.28
C GLN A 9 -3.09 -6.59 14.36
N LEU A 10 -3.69 -7.15 15.43
CA LEU A 10 -5.14 -7.11 15.65
C LEU A 10 -5.63 -5.71 16.08
N ALA A 11 -4.74 -4.88 16.63
CA ALA A 11 -5.03 -3.50 17.04
C ALA A 11 -4.82 -2.49 15.91
N HIS A 12 -4.47 -2.92 14.69
CA HIS A 12 -4.17 -2.03 13.55
C HIS A 12 -5.24 -0.96 13.33
N ARG A 13 -4.78 0.28 13.18
CA ARG A 13 -5.59 1.47 12.85
C ARG A 13 -4.86 2.35 11.85
N THR A 14 -5.57 2.81 10.85
CA THR A 14 -5.02 3.73 9.85
C THR A 14 -4.89 5.14 10.41
N ILE A 15 -3.67 5.66 10.55
CA ILE A 15 -3.36 7.00 11.08
C ILE A 15 -3.08 7.97 9.93
N ARG A 16 -3.78 9.12 9.91
CA ARG A 16 -3.64 10.17 8.87
C ARG A 16 -3.27 11.53 9.45
N ALA A 17 -3.22 11.65 10.78
CA ALA A 17 -2.73 12.85 11.46
C ALA A 17 -1.52 12.47 12.34
N TYR A 18 -0.45 13.22 12.20
CA TYR A 18 0.83 12.97 12.87
C TYR A 18 1.27 14.20 13.65
N LYS A 19 2.00 13.97 14.73
CA LYS A 19 2.69 15.01 15.47
C LYS A 19 3.77 15.64 14.60
N ASP A 20 4.16 16.85 14.91
CA ASP A 20 5.33 17.51 14.30
C ASP A 20 6.63 16.99 14.95
N GLN A 21 6.86 15.73 14.74
CA GLN A 21 8.01 14.98 15.25
C GLN A 21 8.41 13.97 14.18
N PRO A 22 9.52 14.22 13.46
CA PRO A 22 10.03 13.28 12.48
C PRO A 22 10.54 12.01 13.15
N LEU A 23 10.62 10.92 12.38
CA LEU A 23 11.28 9.72 12.83
C LEU A 23 12.77 10.00 13.07
N THR A 24 13.33 9.37 14.08
CA THR A 24 14.77 9.35 14.29
C THR A 24 15.47 8.49 13.23
N GLU A 25 16.74 8.75 12.97
CA GLU A 25 17.55 7.94 12.05
C GLU A 25 17.57 6.46 12.47
N ALA A 26 17.57 6.17 13.77
CA ALA A 26 17.52 4.83 14.31
C ALA A 26 16.19 4.13 14.00
N GLU A 27 15.05 4.84 14.11
CA GLU A 27 13.73 4.31 13.75
C GLU A 27 13.67 4.01 12.24
N VAL A 28 14.10 4.95 11.39
CA VAL A 28 14.15 4.74 9.94
C VAL A 28 15.03 3.55 9.58
N THR A 29 16.23 3.46 10.15
CA THR A 29 17.15 2.34 9.91
C THR A 29 16.52 1.01 10.31
N THR A 30 15.88 0.95 11.47
CA THR A 30 15.20 -0.26 11.96
C THR A 30 14.09 -0.68 11.00
N LEU A 31 13.26 0.26 10.54
CA LEU A 31 12.18 -0.02 9.59
C LEU A 31 12.71 -0.55 8.24
N MET A 32 13.80 0.05 7.73
CA MET A 32 14.43 -0.40 6.48
C MET A 32 15.11 -1.75 6.64
N ASP A 33 15.71 -2.03 7.80
CA ASP A 33 16.28 -3.34 8.11
C ASP A 33 15.19 -4.43 8.16
N VAL A 34 14.04 -4.16 8.76
CA VAL A 34 12.90 -5.08 8.75
C VAL A 34 12.40 -5.30 7.32
N ALA A 35 12.27 -4.25 6.53
CA ALA A 35 11.84 -4.34 5.14
C ALA A 35 12.75 -5.26 4.31
N ARG A 36 14.07 -5.10 4.39
CA ARG A 36 15.03 -5.92 3.62
C ARG A 36 15.14 -7.36 4.10
N HIS A 37 14.64 -7.71 5.29
CA HIS A 37 14.55 -9.08 5.78
C HIS A 37 13.26 -9.78 5.38
N THR A 38 12.42 -9.14 4.58
CA THR A 38 11.22 -9.77 4.01
C THR A 38 11.60 -10.85 3.00
N ALA A 39 10.84 -11.94 2.99
CA ALA A 39 11.00 -12.97 1.96
C ALA A 39 10.71 -12.38 0.57
N THR A 40 11.49 -12.79 -0.43
CA THR A 40 11.34 -12.37 -1.82
C THR A 40 11.26 -13.56 -2.76
N SER A 41 10.57 -13.39 -3.87
CA SER A 41 10.43 -14.44 -4.88
C SER A 41 11.79 -14.79 -5.49
N SER A 42 12.13 -16.08 -5.47
CA SER A 42 13.40 -16.62 -6.02
C SER A 42 14.66 -15.88 -5.52
N PHE A 43 14.57 -15.21 -4.38
CA PHE A 43 15.65 -14.40 -3.81
C PHE A 43 16.15 -13.27 -4.73
N LEU A 44 15.29 -12.81 -5.66
CA LEU A 44 15.67 -11.75 -6.62
C LEU A 44 15.64 -10.34 -6.02
N GLN A 45 15.00 -10.16 -4.87
CA GLN A 45 14.95 -8.91 -4.10
C GLN A 45 14.53 -7.71 -4.96
N SER A 46 13.45 -7.90 -5.72
CA SER A 46 12.98 -6.95 -6.75
C SER A 46 12.18 -5.79 -6.19
N CYS A 47 12.63 -5.23 -5.08
CA CYS A 47 12.04 -4.07 -4.42
C CYS A 47 13.11 -3.02 -4.10
N THR A 48 12.77 -1.73 -4.32
CA THR A 48 13.53 -0.58 -3.83
C THR A 48 12.59 0.31 -3.02
N ILE A 49 13.07 0.83 -1.89
CA ILE A 49 12.32 1.69 -0.99
C ILE A 49 12.94 3.08 -1.01
N LEU A 50 12.14 4.09 -1.33
CA LEU A 50 12.57 5.48 -1.34
C LEU A 50 12.01 6.20 -0.11
N HIS A 51 12.86 6.72 0.75
CA HIS A 51 12.49 7.63 1.83
C HIS A 51 12.48 9.06 1.29
N ILE A 52 11.33 9.71 1.29
CA ILE A 52 11.12 11.02 0.65
C ILE A 52 11.40 12.13 1.66
N THR A 53 12.59 12.70 1.58
CA THR A 53 13.05 13.79 2.46
C THR A 53 13.06 15.16 1.78
N ASP A 54 13.08 15.21 0.44
CA ASP A 54 13.01 16.48 -0.31
C ASP A 54 11.55 17.01 -0.30
N PRO A 55 11.31 18.23 0.23
CA PRO A 55 9.98 18.80 0.30
C PRO A 55 9.30 18.97 -1.07
N LYS A 56 10.07 19.26 -2.14
CA LYS A 56 9.52 19.44 -3.49
C LYS A 56 9.05 18.12 -4.09
N VAL A 57 9.84 17.07 -3.88
CA VAL A 57 9.45 15.70 -4.30
C VAL A 57 8.20 15.28 -3.54
N ARG A 58 8.16 15.53 -2.23
CA ARG A 58 7.02 15.22 -1.40
C ARG A 58 5.75 15.99 -1.80
N GLU A 59 5.87 17.28 -2.10
CA GLU A 59 4.78 18.11 -2.61
C GLU A 59 4.22 17.56 -3.94
N ALA A 60 5.10 17.17 -4.86
CA ALA A 60 4.70 16.59 -6.15
C ALA A 60 3.95 15.27 -5.98
N ILE A 61 4.40 14.39 -5.07
CA ILE A 61 3.70 13.14 -4.74
C ILE A 61 2.36 13.45 -4.07
N GLY A 62 2.30 14.43 -3.18
CA GLY A 62 1.09 14.88 -2.52
C GLY A 62 0.03 15.38 -3.52
N ALA A 63 0.46 16.16 -4.50
CA ALA A 63 -0.41 16.64 -5.59
C ALA A 63 -0.94 15.48 -6.44
N ALA A 64 -0.08 14.52 -6.80
CA ALA A 64 -0.48 13.31 -7.54
C ALA A 64 -1.47 12.43 -6.74
N SER A 65 -1.25 12.31 -5.45
CA SER A 65 -2.12 11.55 -4.53
C SER A 65 -3.51 12.19 -4.32
N GLY A 66 -3.62 13.52 -4.44
CA GLY A 66 -4.83 14.24 -4.10
C GLY A 66 -5.23 14.21 -2.62
N GLN A 67 -4.36 13.65 -1.74
CA GLN A 67 -4.63 13.56 -0.31
C GLN A 67 -3.86 14.65 0.45
N PRO A 68 -4.56 15.52 1.22
CA PRO A 68 -3.95 16.71 1.81
C PRO A 68 -2.83 16.41 2.83
N TYR A 69 -2.86 15.22 3.45
CA TYR A 69 -1.86 14.81 4.44
C TYR A 69 -0.58 14.22 3.82
N VAL A 70 -0.55 13.93 2.51
CA VAL A 70 0.62 13.33 1.84
C VAL A 70 1.68 14.36 1.53
N GLY A 71 1.31 15.50 0.95
CA GLY A 71 2.22 16.59 0.59
C GLY A 71 2.70 17.44 1.77
N GLY A 72 2.20 17.18 2.99
CA GLY A 72 2.57 17.92 4.20
C GLY A 72 3.95 17.54 4.74
N THR A 73 4.34 18.17 5.87
CA THR A 73 5.65 17.96 6.51
C THR A 73 5.64 16.91 7.62
N LYS A 74 4.46 16.49 8.08
CA LYS A 74 4.33 15.57 9.21
C LYS A 74 4.30 14.11 8.76
N GLY A 75 4.93 13.25 9.56
CA GLY A 75 5.16 11.85 9.24
C GLY A 75 6.19 11.66 8.11
N ASP A 76 6.87 10.57 8.07
CA ASP A 76 7.86 10.22 7.06
C ASP A 76 7.22 9.44 5.93
N LEU A 77 7.51 9.82 4.68
CA LEU A 77 6.94 9.22 3.49
C LEU A 77 7.92 8.24 2.85
N PHE A 78 7.48 7.01 2.68
CA PHE A 78 8.20 5.96 1.98
C PHE A 78 7.42 5.54 0.73
N ILE A 79 8.13 5.33 -0.39
CA ILE A 79 7.56 4.76 -1.61
C ILE A 79 8.23 3.42 -1.87
N PHE A 80 7.41 2.38 -1.96
CA PHE A 80 7.84 1.02 -2.31
C PHE A 80 7.69 0.83 -3.81
N VAL A 81 8.80 0.48 -4.45
CA VAL A 81 8.94 0.40 -5.90
C VAL A 81 9.22 -1.03 -6.31
N ALA A 82 8.43 -1.58 -7.26
CA ALA A 82 8.81 -2.78 -7.98
C ALA A 82 10.01 -2.45 -8.86
N ASP A 83 11.14 -3.12 -8.63
CA ASP A 83 12.43 -2.79 -9.22
C ASP A 83 13.03 -3.97 -9.97
N LEU A 84 12.75 -4.04 -11.26
CA LEU A 84 13.40 -4.94 -12.20
C LEU A 84 14.57 -4.26 -12.94
N TYR A 85 14.72 -2.95 -12.81
CA TYR A 85 15.85 -2.20 -13.39
C TYR A 85 17.19 -2.67 -12.83
N ARG A 86 17.33 -2.78 -11.50
CA ARG A 86 18.54 -3.30 -10.87
C ARG A 86 18.87 -4.69 -11.41
N ASN A 87 17.88 -5.56 -11.56
CA ASN A 87 18.07 -6.90 -12.10
C ASN A 87 18.47 -6.86 -13.56
N SER A 88 17.96 -5.91 -14.36
CA SER A 88 18.35 -5.71 -15.76
C SER A 88 19.82 -5.28 -15.88
N ARG A 89 20.29 -4.40 -15.00
CA ARG A 89 21.69 -3.95 -14.97
C ARG A 89 22.64 -5.08 -14.63
N ILE A 90 22.31 -5.89 -13.60
CA ILE A 90 23.08 -7.08 -13.23
C ILE A 90 23.17 -8.06 -14.41
N ARG A 91 22.05 -8.32 -15.11
CA ARG A 91 22.02 -9.21 -16.27
C ARG A 91 22.89 -8.69 -17.42
N ALA A 92 22.82 -7.39 -17.70
CA ALA A 92 23.65 -6.75 -18.72
C ALA A 92 25.13 -6.89 -18.42
N GLU A 93 25.55 -6.69 -17.17
CA GLU A 93 26.94 -6.86 -16.73
C GLU A 93 27.43 -8.32 -16.85
N GLN A 94 26.51 -9.29 -16.77
CA GLN A 94 26.77 -10.72 -17.00
C GLN A 94 26.61 -11.14 -18.45
N GLY A 95 26.33 -10.23 -19.40
CA GLY A 95 26.13 -10.52 -20.81
C GLY A 95 24.85 -11.29 -21.10
N VAL A 96 23.82 -11.24 -20.24
CA VAL A 96 22.56 -11.97 -20.36
C VAL A 96 21.44 -11.01 -20.77
N SER A 97 20.59 -11.43 -21.73
CA SER A 97 19.43 -10.64 -22.17
C SER A 97 18.46 -10.33 -21.02
N SER A 98 17.97 -9.10 -21.00
CA SER A 98 16.97 -8.63 -20.03
C SER A 98 15.53 -8.70 -20.57
N GLU A 99 15.32 -9.22 -21.76
CA GLU A 99 14.02 -9.25 -22.43
C GLU A 99 12.90 -9.90 -21.59
N ALA A 100 13.20 -10.94 -20.82
CA ALA A 100 12.24 -11.60 -19.94
C ALA A 100 11.69 -10.68 -18.84
N LEU A 101 12.41 -9.62 -18.46
CA LEU A 101 12.02 -8.71 -17.37
C LEU A 101 10.79 -7.86 -17.72
N SER A 102 10.41 -7.78 -18.99
CA SER A 102 9.16 -7.13 -19.42
C SER A 102 7.91 -8.00 -19.26
N SER A 103 8.05 -9.23 -18.73
CA SER A 103 6.91 -10.13 -18.55
C SER A 103 6.06 -9.74 -17.34
N ILE A 104 4.74 -9.97 -17.47
CA ILE A 104 3.81 -9.75 -16.36
C ILE A 104 4.14 -10.61 -15.12
N ASN A 105 4.63 -11.84 -15.32
CA ASN A 105 5.00 -12.72 -14.20
C ASN A 105 6.09 -12.11 -13.32
N LEU A 106 7.14 -11.54 -13.93
CA LEU A 106 8.22 -10.90 -13.17
C LEU A 106 7.78 -9.58 -12.53
N PHE A 107 6.90 -8.83 -13.21
CA PHE A 107 6.28 -7.66 -12.58
C PHE A 107 5.46 -8.05 -11.35
N LEU A 108 4.63 -9.10 -11.42
CA LEU A 108 3.84 -9.57 -10.28
C LEU A 108 4.75 -10.00 -9.12
N THR A 109 5.85 -10.71 -9.38
CA THR A 109 6.78 -11.08 -8.30
C THR A 109 7.45 -9.85 -7.66
N ALA A 110 7.82 -8.84 -8.44
CA ALA A 110 8.36 -7.59 -7.91
C ALA A 110 7.32 -6.76 -7.14
N LEU A 111 6.06 -6.76 -7.60
CA LEU A 111 4.93 -6.17 -6.89
C LEU A 111 4.71 -6.84 -5.52
N GLU A 112 4.72 -8.16 -5.47
CA GLU A 112 4.59 -8.95 -4.25
C GLU A 112 5.73 -8.65 -3.28
N ASP A 113 6.99 -8.65 -3.74
CA ASP A 113 8.16 -8.29 -2.93
C ASP A 113 7.98 -6.91 -2.26
N ALA A 114 7.51 -5.90 -3.03
CA ALA A 114 7.30 -4.55 -2.53
C ALA A 114 6.15 -4.47 -1.50
N LEU A 115 5.03 -5.14 -1.74
CA LEU A 115 3.88 -5.15 -0.82
C LEU A 115 4.19 -5.90 0.48
N LEU A 116 4.89 -7.03 0.41
CA LEU A 116 5.30 -7.79 1.58
C LEU A 116 6.28 -6.99 2.45
N ALA A 117 7.26 -6.31 1.83
CA ALA A 117 8.17 -5.41 2.53
C ALA A 117 7.42 -4.27 3.21
N ALA A 118 6.47 -3.63 2.52
CA ALA A 118 5.65 -2.56 3.09
C ALA A 118 4.83 -3.04 4.29
N GLN A 119 4.23 -4.24 4.23
CA GLN A 119 3.49 -4.79 5.36
C GLN A 119 4.39 -5.11 6.56
N ASN A 120 5.62 -5.61 6.34
CA ASN A 120 6.57 -5.81 7.43
C ASN A 120 6.95 -4.49 8.10
N VAL A 121 7.14 -3.41 7.33
CA VAL A 121 7.36 -2.06 7.88
C VAL A 121 6.18 -1.60 8.74
N VAL A 122 4.95 -1.83 8.30
CA VAL A 122 3.74 -1.49 9.09
C VAL A 122 3.75 -2.22 10.43
N VAL A 123 3.99 -3.53 10.44
CA VAL A 123 4.03 -4.33 11.67
C VAL A 123 5.13 -3.83 12.61
N ALA A 124 6.32 -3.55 12.09
CA ALA A 124 7.43 -3.02 12.88
C ALA A 124 7.10 -1.63 13.43
N ALA A 125 6.60 -0.71 12.62
CA ALA A 125 6.25 0.64 13.02
C ALA A 125 5.19 0.62 14.15
N GLU A 126 4.13 -0.15 13.99
CA GLU A 126 3.07 -0.27 15.00
C GLU A 126 3.56 -0.92 16.30
N SER A 127 4.49 -1.87 16.23
CA SER A 127 5.13 -2.45 17.41
C SER A 127 6.02 -1.45 18.17
N MET A 128 6.51 -0.42 17.47
CA MET A 128 7.26 0.71 18.03
C MET A 128 6.34 1.84 18.55
N GLY A 129 5.02 1.69 18.47
CA GLY A 129 4.03 2.71 18.86
C GLY A 129 3.83 3.82 17.83
N LEU A 130 4.33 3.63 16.59
CA LEU A 130 4.13 4.55 15.48
C LEU A 130 2.79 4.29 14.77
N GLY A 131 2.25 5.32 14.14
CA GLY A 131 1.07 5.21 13.29
C GLY A 131 1.42 5.09 11.82
N THR A 132 0.57 4.41 11.05
CA THR A 132 0.81 4.15 9.63
C THR A 132 -0.42 4.41 8.76
N VAL A 133 -0.22 4.76 7.49
CA VAL A 133 -1.25 4.72 6.45
C VAL A 133 -0.66 4.37 5.09
N TYR A 134 -1.27 3.41 4.43
CA TYR A 134 -1.00 3.12 3.03
C TYR A 134 -1.60 4.17 2.09
N LEU A 135 -0.87 4.49 1.05
CA LEU A 135 -1.22 5.47 0.03
C LEU A 135 -1.37 4.81 -1.35
N GLY A 136 -2.49 4.11 -1.54
CA GLY A 136 -2.88 3.63 -2.88
C GLY A 136 -3.25 4.77 -3.84
N SER A 137 -3.55 5.96 -3.31
CA SER A 137 -3.90 7.14 -4.09
C SER A 137 -2.79 7.65 -5.02
N ILE A 138 -1.53 7.29 -4.77
CA ILE A 138 -0.42 7.57 -5.70
C ILE A 138 -0.59 6.90 -7.06
N LEU A 139 -1.49 5.92 -7.16
CA LEU A 139 -1.82 5.17 -8.37
C LEU A 139 -3.03 5.75 -9.13
N ALA A 140 -3.62 6.87 -8.67
CA ALA A 140 -4.68 7.55 -9.42
C ALA A 140 -4.20 7.96 -10.82
N ASP A 141 -3.00 8.54 -10.89
CA ASP A 141 -2.15 8.63 -12.09
C ASP A 141 -0.70 8.45 -11.63
N PRO A 142 -0.04 7.32 -11.96
CA PRO A 142 1.35 7.09 -11.54
C PRO A 142 2.40 7.96 -12.26
N ARG A 143 2.10 8.55 -13.43
CA ARG A 143 3.09 9.32 -14.21
C ARG A 143 3.76 10.45 -13.44
N PRO A 144 3.03 11.32 -12.70
CA PRO A 144 3.67 12.36 -11.90
C PRO A 144 4.59 11.79 -10.82
N VAL A 145 4.24 10.63 -10.24
CA VAL A 145 5.07 9.96 -9.23
C VAL A 145 6.33 9.39 -9.85
N VAL A 146 6.22 8.69 -10.99
CA VAL A 146 7.37 8.20 -11.78
C VAL A 146 8.33 9.35 -12.09
N LYS A 147 7.78 10.48 -12.57
CA LYS A 147 8.56 11.67 -12.90
C LYS A 147 9.23 12.31 -11.68
N ALA A 148 8.49 12.50 -10.58
CA ALA A 148 9.01 13.15 -9.38
C ALA A 148 10.13 12.33 -8.71
N LEU A 149 10.08 11.01 -8.84
CA LEU A 149 11.06 10.08 -8.29
C LEU A 149 12.16 9.71 -9.30
N GLU A 150 12.12 10.26 -10.52
CA GLU A 150 13.07 9.93 -11.59
C GLU A 150 13.22 8.42 -11.81
N LEU A 151 12.10 7.69 -11.75
CA LEU A 151 12.11 6.24 -11.84
C LEU A 151 12.54 5.78 -13.26
N PRO A 152 13.56 4.92 -13.37
CA PRO A 152 13.97 4.39 -14.67
C PRO A 152 12.95 3.38 -15.21
N GLU A 153 13.09 3.03 -16.51
CA GLU A 153 12.36 1.90 -17.08
C GLU A 153 12.54 0.62 -16.24
N LEU A 154 11.59 -0.29 -16.31
CA LEU A 154 11.51 -1.53 -15.52
C LEU A 154 11.33 -1.28 -14.02
N THR A 155 10.82 -0.11 -13.62
CA THR A 155 10.39 0.18 -12.25
C THR A 155 8.97 0.72 -12.22
N PHE A 156 8.27 0.53 -11.08
CA PHE A 156 6.92 1.05 -10.90
C PHE A 156 6.65 1.38 -9.42
N PRO A 157 6.06 2.54 -9.09
CA PRO A 157 5.70 2.88 -7.72
C PRO A 157 4.47 2.07 -7.29
N VAL A 158 4.66 1.09 -6.42
CA VAL A 158 3.61 0.15 -6.02
C VAL A 158 2.66 0.76 -4.99
N VAL A 159 3.22 1.30 -3.93
CA VAL A 159 2.46 1.88 -2.82
C VAL A 159 3.31 2.89 -2.05
N GLY A 160 2.66 3.95 -1.58
CA GLY A 160 3.25 4.82 -0.58
C GLY A 160 2.86 4.38 0.83
N LEU A 161 3.69 4.72 1.80
CA LEU A 161 3.46 4.51 3.22
C LEU A 161 3.90 5.75 3.99
N LEU A 162 2.97 6.37 4.73
CA LEU A 162 3.33 7.35 5.76
C LEU A 162 3.48 6.64 7.10
N VAL A 163 4.55 6.97 7.80
CA VAL A 163 4.86 6.48 9.15
C VAL A 163 5.19 7.66 10.05
N GLY A 164 4.73 7.65 11.28
CA GLY A 164 5.07 8.73 12.24
C GLY A 164 4.36 8.61 13.56
N HIS A 165 4.66 9.53 14.47
CA HIS A 165 4.04 9.60 15.78
C HIS A 165 2.57 10.05 15.64
N ALA A 166 1.63 9.19 16.02
CA ALA A 166 0.20 9.44 15.85
C ALA A 166 -0.28 10.66 16.64
N ASP A 167 -1.08 11.53 15.99
CA ASP A 167 -1.77 12.67 16.58
C ASP A 167 -3.30 12.49 16.50
N GLN A 168 -3.75 11.25 16.45
CA GLN A 168 -5.15 10.87 16.46
C GLN A 168 -5.29 9.44 17.00
N ASP A 169 -6.47 9.12 17.52
CA ASP A 169 -6.87 7.79 17.93
C ASP A 169 -8.21 7.42 17.25
N PRO A 170 -8.20 7.01 15.97
CA PRO A 170 -9.40 6.58 15.28
C PRO A 170 -9.84 5.22 15.83
N GLY A 171 -11.14 4.99 15.92
CA GLY A 171 -11.69 3.67 16.26
C GLY A 171 -11.20 2.58 15.29
N GLN A 172 -11.20 1.34 15.75
CA GLN A 172 -10.95 0.19 14.86
C GLN A 172 -12.09 0.04 13.87
N LYS A 173 -11.74 -0.13 12.60
CA LYS A 173 -12.74 -0.48 11.59
C LYS A 173 -13.22 -1.92 11.79
N PRO A 174 -14.52 -2.19 11.66
CA PRO A 174 -15.04 -3.54 11.57
C PRO A 174 -14.34 -4.36 10.48
N ARG A 175 -14.30 -5.66 10.66
CA ARG A 175 -13.77 -6.62 9.67
C ARG A 175 -14.83 -7.62 9.31
N MET A 176 -14.88 -7.99 8.02
CA MET A 176 -15.79 -9.04 7.55
C MET A 176 -15.65 -10.32 8.39
N PRO A 177 -16.75 -11.07 8.60
CA PRO A 177 -16.71 -12.35 9.29
C PRO A 177 -15.70 -13.31 8.65
N LEU A 178 -14.97 -14.06 9.47
CA LEU A 178 -14.00 -15.04 8.98
C LEU A 178 -14.62 -16.06 8.02
N SER A 179 -15.87 -16.44 8.23
CA SER A 179 -16.60 -17.37 7.36
C SER A 179 -16.78 -16.87 5.92
N VAL A 180 -16.67 -15.55 5.70
CA VAL A 180 -16.77 -14.94 4.36
C VAL A 180 -15.41 -14.82 3.70
N VAL A 181 -14.35 -14.56 4.47
CA VAL A 181 -13.00 -14.30 3.95
C VAL A 181 -12.08 -15.52 3.98
N THR A 182 -12.52 -16.62 4.55
CA THR A 182 -11.76 -17.86 4.62
C THR A 182 -12.58 -19.06 4.14
N ALA A 183 -11.92 -20.01 3.48
CA ALA A 183 -12.53 -21.27 3.07
C ALA A 183 -11.53 -22.42 3.13
N LYS A 184 -12.01 -23.65 3.11
CA LYS A 184 -11.17 -24.84 3.03
C LYS A 184 -11.23 -25.41 1.60
N ASN A 185 -10.07 -25.60 1.00
CA ASN A 185 -9.81 -26.28 -0.29
C ASN A 185 -10.35 -25.57 -1.53
N THR A 186 -11.61 -25.15 -1.55
CA THR A 186 -12.27 -24.59 -2.74
C THR A 186 -12.89 -23.23 -2.42
N TYR A 187 -13.05 -22.39 -3.44
CA TYR A 187 -13.68 -21.09 -3.30
C TYR A 187 -15.16 -21.25 -2.90
N PRO A 188 -15.63 -20.60 -1.81
CA PRO A 188 -17.02 -20.67 -1.40
C PRO A 188 -17.87 -19.81 -2.33
N ARG A 189 -18.97 -20.37 -2.83
CA ARG A 189 -19.99 -19.61 -3.56
C ARG A 189 -21.16 -19.35 -2.62
N VAL A 190 -21.42 -18.08 -2.36
CA VAL A 190 -22.52 -17.62 -1.51
C VAL A 190 -23.71 -17.27 -2.40
N GLU A 191 -24.89 -17.71 -2.04
CA GLU A 191 -26.11 -17.47 -2.81
C GLU A 191 -26.49 -15.97 -2.78
N SER A 192 -26.41 -15.35 -1.60
CA SER A 192 -26.65 -13.91 -1.42
C SER A 192 -25.65 -13.32 -0.44
N TYR A 193 -24.73 -12.48 -0.94
CA TYR A 193 -23.80 -11.74 -0.09
C TYR A 193 -24.48 -10.64 0.72
N THR A 194 -25.56 -10.03 0.21
CA THR A 194 -26.32 -9.02 0.94
C THR A 194 -26.98 -9.61 2.20
N GLU A 195 -27.55 -10.80 2.10
CA GLU A 195 -28.14 -11.50 3.25
C GLU A 195 -27.05 -11.98 4.21
N THR A 196 -25.98 -12.58 3.68
CA THR A 196 -24.85 -13.09 4.49
C THR A 196 -24.13 -12.00 5.29
N LEU A 197 -24.07 -10.78 4.76
CA LEU A 197 -23.40 -9.64 5.36
C LEU A 197 -24.32 -8.67 6.09
N ALA A 198 -25.61 -9.00 6.28
CA ALA A 198 -26.59 -8.09 6.89
C ALA A 198 -26.18 -7.62 8.30
N ASP A 199 -25.61 -8.49 9.14
CA ASP A 199 -25.13 -8.14 10.47
C ASP A 199 -23.88 -7.25 10.39
N TYR A 200 -22.95 -7.57 9.48
CA TYR A 200 -21.77 -6.77 9.22
C TYR A 200 -22.12 -5.39 8.66
N ASP A 201 -23.12 -5.30 7.80
CA ASP A 201 -23.64 -4.02 7.30
C ASP A 201 -24.13 -3.11 8.43
N ARG A 202 -24.82 -3.68 9.44
CA ARG A 202 -25.22 -2.90 10.64
C ARG A 202 -24.03 -2.40 11.42
N GLU A 203 -23.04 -3.26 11.69
CA GLU A 203 -21.82 -2.89 12.40
C GLU A 203 -21.04 -1.78 11.66
N VAL A 204 -20.91 -1.88 10.34
CA VAL A 204 -20.23 -0.86 9.52
C VAL A 204 -21.01 0.46 9.53
N THR A 205 -22.32 0.42 9.46
CA THR A 205 -23.18 1.62 9.51
C THR A 205 -23.02 2.34 10.85
N GLU A 206 -23.05 1.63 11.96
CA GLU A 206 -22.81 2.19 13.31
C GLU A 206 -21.41 2.79 13.43
N TYR A 207 -20.39 2.12 12.91
CA TYR A 207 -19.01 2.64 12.92
C TYR A 207 -18.90 3.95 12.16
N TYR A 208 -19.51 4.10 10.99
CA TYR A 208 -19.44 5.33 10.18
C TYR A 208 -20.28 6.45 10.76
N ASP A 209 -21.41 6.17 11.39
CA ASP A 209 -22.23 7.16 12.08
C ASP A 209 -21.45 7.78 13.24
N LEU A 210 -20.84 6.97 14.09
CA LEU A 210 -20.02 7.44 15.20
C LEU A 210 -18.78 8.23 14.77
N ARG A 211 -18.20 7.91 13.61
CA ARG A 211 -16.97 8.54 13.11
C ARG A 211 -17.21 9.87 12.40
N SER A 212 -18.26 9.97 11.60
CA SER A 212 -18.47 11.11 10.69
C SER A 212 -19.72 11.92 10.98
N GLY A 213 -20.59 11.46 11.88
CA GLY A 213 -21.78 12.17 12.33
C GLY A 213 -22.83 12.42 11.24
N SER A 214 -22.73 11.79 10.06
CA SER A 214 -23.64 12.04 8.94
C SER A 214 -23.62 11.00 7.80
N ARG A 215 -22.84 9.93 7.90
CA ARG A 215 -22.78 8.92 6.84
C ARG A 215 -23.33 7.58 7.34
N LEU A 216 -24.57 7.32 7.02
CA LEU A 216 -25.18 6.00 7.14
C LEU A 216 -24.80 5.18 5.89
N GLU A 217 -23.66 4.51 5.92
CA GLU A 217 -23.19 3.69 4.79
C GLU A 217 -22.89 2.27 5.24
N SER A 218 -23.66 1.33 4.75
CA SER A 218 -23.37 -0.10 4.92
C SER A 218 -22.22 -0.54 4.00
N PHE A 219 -21.55 -1.63 4.32
CA PHE A 219 -20.46 -2.17 3.51
C PHE A 219 -20.93 -2.56 2.10
N THR A 220 -22.06 -3.26 1.98
CA THR A 220 -22.60 -3.66 0.67
C THR A 220 -22.98 -2.46 -0.19
N HIS A 221 -23.50 -1.38 0.43
CA HIS A 221 -23.75 -0.12 -0.27
C HIS A 221 -22.46 0.54 -0.74
N LEU A 222 -21.42 0.58 0.09
CA LEU A 222 -20.10 1.09 -0.30
C LEU A 222 -19.52 0.33 -1.50
N VAL A 223 -19.64 -0.98 -1.51
CA VAL A 223 -19.20 -1.81 -2.66
C VAL A 223 -19.98 -1.46 -3.91
N ALA A 224 -21.31 -1.33 -3.81
CA ALA A 224 -22.17 -1.01 -4.95
C ALA A 224 -21.91 0.39 -5.53
N THR A 225 -21.57 1.38 -4.69
CA THR A 225 -21.43 2.77 -5.11
C THR A 225 -20.01 3.20 -5.44
N ASN A 226 -18.99 2.56 -4.84
CA ASN A 226 -17.60 2.97 -5.05
C ASN A 226 -16.88 2.19 -6.17
N ILE A 227 -17.47 1.10 -6.66
CA ILE A 227 -16.88 0.29 -7.73
C ILE A 227 -17.60 0.61 -9.06
N GLY A 228 -16.95 1.37 -9.93
CA GLY A 228 -17.35 1.52 -11.32
C GLY A 228 -18.60 2.35 -11.63
N VAL A 229 -19.20 3.02 -10.63
CA VAL A 229 -20.40 3.86 -10.85
C VAL A 229 -20.00 5.31 -11.07
N GLY A 230 -20.55 5.92 -12.13
CA GLY A 230 -20.42 7.37 -12.36
C GLY A 230 -19.12 7.83 -13.00
N GLY A 231 -18.51 7.03 -13.87
CA GLY A 231 -17.27 7.40 -14.55
C GLY A 231 -16.08 7.35 -13.60
N ALA A 232 -15.99 6.28 -12.85
CA ALA A 232 -14.81 6.00 -12.04
C ALA A 232 -13.56 6.33 -12.86
N HIS A 233 -12.72 7.19 -12.34
CA HIS A 233 -11.45 7.55 -12.95
C HIS A 233 -10.68 6.26 -13.21
N VAL A 234 -10.62 5.84 -14.46
CA VAL A 234 -9.83 4.68 -14.86
C VAL A 234 -8.38 5.12 -14.77
N SER A 235 -7.70 4.64 -13.74
CA SER A 235 -6.28 4.93 -13.58
C SER A 235 -5.51 4.41 -14.79
N PRO A 236 -4.57 5.20 -15.37
CA PRO A 236 -3.76 4.79 -16.51
C PRO A 236 -2.64 3.81 -16.15
N ILE A 237 -2.83 2.98 -15.11
CA ILE A 237 -1.80 2.05 -14.60
C ILE A 237 -1.22 1.19 -15.71
N MET A 238 -2.05 0.58 -16.57
CA MET A 238 -1.57 -0.30 -17.64
C MET A 238 -0.74 0.47 -18.67
N GLU A 239 -1.16 1.68 -19.02
CA GLU A 239 -0.41 2.55 -19.93
C GLU A 239 0.96 2.89 -19.34
N VAL A 240 0.99 3.27 -18.05
CA VAL A 240 2.24 3.62 -17.36
C VAL A 240 3.15 2.39 -17.20
N LEU A 241 2.60 1.21 -16.94
CA LEU A 241 3.39 -0.03 -16.93
C LEU A 241 4.05 -0.28 -18.30
N HIS A 242 3.33 -0.09 -19.38
CA HIS A 242 3.88 -0.23 -20.73
C HIS A 242 4.92 0.88 -21.03
N GLU A 243 4.67 2.13 -20.64
CA GLU A 243 5.64 3.24 -20.73
C GLU A 243 6.94 2.93 -19.99
N GLN A 244 6.85 2.22 -18.86
CA GLN A 244 7.99 1.75 -18.07
C GLN A 244 8.60 0.43 -18.60
N GLY A 245 8.17 -0.08 -19.74
CA GLY A 245 8.68 -1.34 -20.33
C GLY A 245 8.24 -2.60 -19.58
N LEU A 246 7.22 -2.51 -18.75
CA LEU A 246 6.67 -3.62 -17.94
C LEU A 246 5.41 -4.21 -18.57
N CYS A 247 5.10 -5.46 -18.29
CA CYS A 247 3.89 -6.16 -18.73
C CYS A 247 3.69 -6.16 -20.26
N LEU A 248 4.76 -6.19 -21.05
CA LEU A 248 4.70 -6.20 -22.52
C LEU A 248 4.41 -7.60 -23.08
N ARG A 249 4.43 -8.64 -22.23
CA ARG A 249 4.15 -10.04 -22.57
C ARG A 249 3.71 -10.84 -21.35
#